data_f685642b67f667a311f7b8d5f68b2921
#
_entry.id   f685642b67f667a311f7b8d5f68b2921
#
_cell.length_a   1.000
_cell.length_b   1.000
_cell.length_c   1.000
_cell.angle_alpha   90.00
_cell.angle_beta   90.00
_cell.angle_gamma   90.00
#
_symmetry.space_group_name_H-M   'P 1'
#
loop_
_entity.id
_entity.type
_entity.pdbx_description
1 polymer ?
#
loop_
_entity_poly.entity_id
_entity_poly.type
_entity_poly.pdbx_seq_one_letter_code
_entity_poly.pdbx_strand_id
1 'polypeptide(L)'
;MIHLILIIPVLVLSALVGALVLAYRKLALAHFLLLVATLVLAPTCAWKYQERANLLQFVPDALAVRTIDYRNEESWGFGPGGNEAGIRFYALPEDVSRQAAAQGLPYFEKLPANQDQASRDWRGRYDDWRETPIRGDDWKVDPATGLANVLDYICAYGFCIDIPPDRLAQANDIVNKPGSFYARGRIGMIVVSPARKAVLYFYNG
;
A
#
# COMPACT_ATOMS: atom_id res chain seq x y z
N MET A 1 23.13 -11.79 27.45
CA MET A 1 22.72 -11.08 26.20
C MET A 1 21.52 -10.14 26.41
N ILE A 2 20.46 -10.56 27.10
CA ILE A 2 19.23 -9.75 27.34
C ILE A 2 19.53 -8.41 28.05
N HIS A 3 20.45 -8.40 29.04
CA HIS A 3 20.79 -7.16 29.75
C HIS A 3 21.46 -6.10 28.87
N LEU A 4 22.25 -6.48 27.86
CA LEU A 4 22.89 -5.52 26.95
C LEU A 4 21.87 -4.83 26.04
N ILE A 5 20.82 -5.55 25.64
CA ILE A 5 19.75 -5.03 24.76
C ILE A 5 18.95 -3.93 25.46
N LEU A 6 18.81 -3.99 26.79
CA LEU A 6 18.08 -2.98 27.57
C LEU A 6 18.97 -1.81 28.01
N ILE A 7 20.26 -2.03 28.23
CA ILE A 7 21.18 -0.99 28.71
C ILE A 7 21.42 0.08 27.64
N ILE A 8 21.60 -0.31 26.37
CA ILE A 8 21.89 0.64 25.29
C ILE A 8 20.74 1.66 25.10
N PRO A 9 19.48 1.27 24.98
CA PRO A 9 18.38 2.23 24.88
C PRO A 9 18.27 3.17 26.08
N VAL A 10 18.51 2.67 27.28
CA VAL A 10 18.47 3.50 28.50
C VAL A 10 19.59 4.54 28.51
N LEU A 11 20.80 4.16 28.12
CA LEU A 11 21.91 5.10 28.03
C LEU A 11 21.68 6.16 26.95
N VAL A 12 21.17 5.77 25.78
CA VAL A 12 20.84 6.69 24.70
C VAL A 12 19.73 7.66 25.13
N LEU A 13 18.69 7.17 25.78
CA LEU A 13 17.61 8.00 26.31
C LEU A 13 18.11 8.99 27.36
N SER A 14 18.95 8.53 28.29
CA SER A 14 19.53 9.36 29.35
C SER A 14 20.43 10.47 28.77
N ALA A 15 21.23 10.14 27.76
CA ALA A 15 22.07 11.11 27.05
C ALA A 15 21.21 12.14 26.29
N LEU A 16 20.13 11.71 25.64
CA LEU A 16 19.20 12.62 24.97
C LEU A 16 18.52 13.58 25.93
N VAL A 17 18.02 13.08 27.06
CA VAL A 17 17.40 13.90 28.12
C VAL A 17 18.43 14.91 28.66
N GLY A 18 19.64 14.46 28.96
CA GLY A 18 20.73 15.34 29.40
C GLY A 18 21.05 16.47 28.40
N ALA A 19 21.12 16.11 27.11
CA ALA A 19 21.35 17.09 26.05
C ALA A 19 20.19 18.10 25.94
N LEU A 20 18.94 17.66 26.05
CA LEU A 20 17.76 18.54 26.05
C LEU A 20 17.75 19.48 27.25
N VAL A 21 18.10 19.00 28.44
CA VAL A 21 18.22 19.85 29.65
C VAL A 21 19.31 20.91 29.49
N LEU A 22 20.45 20.53 28.92
CA LEU A 22 21.52 21.47 28.64
C LEU A 22 21.12 22.51 27.59
N ALA A 23 20.45 22.11 26.54
CA ALA A 23 19.92 22.98 25.50
C ALA A 23 18.89 23.97 26.09
N TYR A 24 17.96 23.49 26.92
CA TYR A 24 16.99 24.34 27.62
C TYR A 24 17.66 25.41 28.48
N ARG A 25 18.75 25.07 29.16
CA ARG A 25 19.52 26.04 30.02
C ARG A 25 20.37 27.04 29.25
N LYS A 26 20.76 26.70 28.01
CA LYS A 26 21.71 27.48 27.21
C LYS A 26 21.06 28.27 26.07
N LEU A 27 19.94 27.85 25.57
CA LEU A 27 19.23 28.47 24.45
C LEU A 27 18.12 29.40 24.94
N ALA A 28 17.86 30.47 24.19
CA ALA A 28 16.62 31.21 24.36
C ALA A 28 15.42 30.28 24.08
N LEU A 29 14.32 30.49 24.79
CA LEU A 29 13.15 29.63 24.74
C LEU A 29 12.67 29.31 23.29
N ALA A 30 12.67 30.34 22.43
CA ALA A 30 12.27 30.15 21.02
C ALA A 30 13.18 29.17 20.27
N HIS A 31 14.49 29.24 20.46
CA HIS A 31 15.44 28.32 19.83
C HIS A 31 15.31 26.89 20.39
N PHE A 32 15.07 26.78 21.70
CA PHE A 32 14.82 25.49 22.32
C PHE A 32 13.53 24.83 21.77
N LEU A 33 12.43 25.59 21.66
CA LEU A 33 11.19 25.09 21.09
C LEU A 33 11.35 24.68 19.62
N LEU A 34 12.11 25.47 18.85
CA LEU A 34 12.41 25.11 17.44
C LEU A 34 13.24 23.83 17.37
N LEU A 35 14.22 23.64 18.23
CA LEU A 35 15.02 22.42 18.30
C LEU A 35 14.14 21.21 18.60
N VAL A 36 13.30 21.30 19.62
CA VAL A 36 12.38 20.21 20.01
C VAL A 36 11.39 19.90 18.88
N ALA A 37 10.81 20.93 18.28
CA ALA A 37 9.91 20.76 17.14
C ALA A 37 10.61 20.04 15.97
N THR A 38 11.83 20.43 15.64
CA THR A 38 12.62 19.79 14.58
C THR A 38 12.93 18.33 14.90
N LEU A 39 13.32 18.02 16.14
CA LEU A 39 13.63 16.66 16.57
C LEU A 39 12.41 15.72 16.53
N VAL A 40 11.20 16.24 16.67
CA VAL A 40 9.96 15.45 16.57
C VAL A 40 9.45 15.41 15.14
N LEU A 41 9.36 16.56 14.48
CA LEU A 41 8.74 16.65 13.16
C LEU A 41 9.59 16.00 12.04
N ALA A 42 10.91 16.19 12.07
CA ALA A 42 11.78 15.67 11.02
C ALA A 42 11.71 14.12 10.92
N PRO A 43 11.91 13.34 12.00
CA PRO A 43 11.78 11.89 11.93
C PRO A 43 10.35 11.45 11.61
N THR A 44 9.32 12.16 12.13
CA THR A 44 7.92 11.82 11.82
C THR A 44 7.62 12.03 10.34
N CYS A 45 8.06 13.13 9.75
CA CYS A 45 7.90 13.40 8.32
C CYS A 45 8.68 12.37 7.47
N ALA A 46 9.92 12.06 7.86
CA ALA A 46 10.73 11.06 7.18
C ALA A 46 10.07 9.66 7.22
N TRP A 47 9.53 9.28 8.37
CA TRP A 47 8.78 8.04 8.53
C TRP A 47 7.55 7.99 7.62
N LYS A 48 6.74 9.05 7.64
CA LYS A 48 5.53 9.15 6.79
C LYS A 48 5.87 9.13 5.29
N TYR A 49 6.95 9.79 4.92
CA TYR A 49 7.44 9.75 3.53
C TYR A 49 7.85 8.33 3.13
N GLN A 50 8.62 7.65 3.98
CA GLN A 50 9.06 6.27 3.70
C GLN A 50 7.89 5.28 3.67
N GLU A 51 6.96 5.39 4.62
CA GLU A 51 5.73 4.59 4.63
C GLU A 51 4.96 4.75 3.33
N ARG A 52 4.73 5.99 2.90
CA ARG A 52 4.07 6.27 1.63
C ARG A 52 4.83 5.71 0.43
N ALA A 53 6.15 5.89 0.38
CA ALA A 53 6.97 5.34 -0.68
C ALA A 53 6.85 3.81 -0.76
N ASN A 54 6.89 3.13 0.39
CA ASN A 54 6.72 1.68 0.46
C ASN A 54 5.35 1.22 -0.06
N LEU A 55 4.28 1.96 0.26
CA LEU A 55 2.93 1.63 -0.21
C LEU A 55 2.77 1.81 -1.73
N LEU A 56 3.43 2.81 -2.31
CA LEU A 56 3.42 3.05 -3.75
C LEU A 56 4.21 2.00 -4.53
N GLN A 57 5.17 1.32 -3.93
CA GLN A 57 5.96 0.25 -4.58
C GLN A 57 5.10 -0.94 -5.06
N PHE A 58 3.88 -1.10 -4.55
CA PHE A 58 2.96 -2.15 -5.00
C PHE A 58 2.31 -1.85 -6.35
N VAL A 59 2.45 -0.64 -6.86
CA VAL A 59 1.91 -0.23 -8.16
C VAL A 59 3.06 -0.09 -9.15
N PRO A 60 2.93 -0.59 -10.41
CA PRO A 60 3.93 -0.36 -11.45
C PRO A 60 4.20 1.14 -11.68
N ASP A 61 5.48 1.52 -11.82
CA ASP A 61 5.89 2.92 -12.03
C ASP A 61 5.25 3.55 -13.26
N ALA A 62 5.03 2.75 -14.29
CA ALA A 62 4.41 3.21 -15.53
C ALA A 62 2.98 3.71 -15.35
N LEU A 63 2.29 3.32 -14.27
CA LEU A 63 0.97 3.87 -13.94
C LEU A 63 1.05 5.26 -13.28
N ALA A 64 2.25 5.76 -12.99
CA ALA A 64 2.53 7.10 -12.47
C ALA A 64 1.70 7.50 -11.24
N VAL A 65 1.25 6.54 -10.46
CA VAL A 65 0.41 6.75 -9.28
C VAL A 65 1.21 7.48 -8.20
N ARG A 66 0.57 8.50 -7.63
CA ARG A 66 1.18 9.32 -6.56
C ARG A 66 0.30 9.48 -5.33
N THR A 67 -0.97 9.17 -5.42
CA THR A 67 -1.93 9.42 -4.33
C THR A 67 -2.58 8.12 -3.89
N ILE A 68 -2.64 7.92 -2.58
CA ILE A 68 -3.36 6.84 -1.93
C ILE A 68 -4.65 7.45 -1.41
N ASP A 69 -5.78 7.07 -2.02
CA ASP A 69 -7.10 7.63 -1.70
C ASP A 69 -7.75 6.94 -0.50
N TYR A 70 -7.44 5.65 -0.34
CA TYR A 70 -7.94 4.87 0.76
C TYR A 70 -6.98 3.72 1.08
N ARG A 71 -6.84 3.41 2.35
CA ARG A 71 -6.07 2.29 2.85
C ARG A 71 -6.76 1.73 4.09
N ASN A 72 -6.94 0.43 4.09
CA ASN A 72 -7.27 -0.32 5.31
C ASN A 72 -6.51 -1.63 5.29
N GLU A 73 -5.75 -1.89 6.33
CA GLU A 73 -4.95 -3.10 6.46
C GLU A 73 -4.74 -3.44 7.92
N GLU A 74 -4.73 -4.71 8.21
CA GLU A 74 -4.44 -5.25 9.54
C GLU A 74 -3.39 -6.35 9.42
N SER A 75 -2.60 -6.47 10.47
CA SER A 75 -1.55 -7.48 10.60
C SER A 75 -1.75 -8.24 11.90
N TRP A 76 -1.81 -9.56 11.81
CA TRP A 76 -1.93 -10.48 12.95
C TRP A 76 -0.66 -11.31 13.05
N GLY A 77 0.21 -10.96 13.95
CA GLY A 77 1.45 -11.69 14.17
C GLY A 77 2.63 -10.81 14.55
N PHE A 78 3.73 -11.44 14.88
CA PHE A 78 4.98 -10.76 15.22
C PHE A 78 6.01 -10.98 14.11
N GLY A 79 6.54 -9.88 13.58
CA GLY A 79 7.62 -9.88 12.62
C GLY A 79 7.18 -9.80 11.15
N PRO A 80 8.16 -9.69 10.23
CA PRO A 80 7.90 -9.64 8.79
C PRO A 80 7.31 -10.96 8.30
N GLY A 81 6.21 -10.91 7.53
CA GLY A 81 5.51 -12.09 7.02
C GLY A 81 4.51 -12.69 8.00
N GLY A 82 4.01 -11.88 8.95
CA GLY A 82 2.80 -12.20 9.70
C GLY A 82 1.59 -12.24 8.77
N ASN A 83 0.49 -12.88 9.23
CA ASN A 83 -0.76 -12.87 8.48
C ASN A 83 -1.25 -11.44 8.32
N GLU A 84 -1.29 -10.94 7.10
CA GLU A 84 -1.68 -9.57 6.77
C GLU A 84 -2.84 -9.62 5.79
N ALA A 85 -3.81 -8.75 5.96
CA ALA A 85 -4.88 -8.55 5.01
C ALA A 85 -5.08 -7.05 4.77
N GLY A 86 -5.36 -6.67 3.53
CA GLY A 86 -5.50 -5.26 3.23
C GLY A 86 -6.11 -4.95 1.89
N ILE A 87 -6.59 -3.71 1.80
CA ILE A 87 -7.11 -3.10 0.58
C ILE A 87 -6.60 -1.66 0.47
N ARG A 88 -6.18 -1.27 -0.73
CA ARG A 88 -5.70 0.08 -1.03
C ARG A 88 -6.31 0.56 -2.34
N PHE A 89 -6.78 1.80 -2.34
CA PHE A 89 -7.18 2.52 -3.53
C PHE A 89 -6.17 3.63 -3.80
N TYR A 90 -5.77 3.75 -5.05
CA TYR A 90 -4.86 4.78 -5.52
C TYR A 90 -5.52 5.57 -6.65
N ALA A 91 -5.23 6.86 -6.73
CA ALA A 91 -5.68 7.68 -7.85
C ALA A 91 -4.82 7.40 -9.09
N LEU A 92 -5.46 6.96 -10.17
CA LEU A 92 -4.82 6.81 -11.48
C LEU A 92 -4.81 8.17 -12.19
N PRO A 93 -3.65 8.67 -12.64
CA PRO A 93 -3.56 9.92 -13.39
C PRO A 93 -4.42 9.91 -14.65
N GLU A 94 -4.96 11.07 -15.01
CA GLU A 94 -5.89 11.24 -16.13
C GLU A 94 -5.30 10.83 -17.48
N ASP A 95 -4.04 11.20 -17.71
CA ASP A 95 -3.30 10.87 -18.94
C ASP A 95 -3.07 9.36 -19.07
N VAL A 96 -2.68 8.70 -18.00
CA VAL A 96 -2.51 7.24 -17.93
C VAL A 96 -3.86 6.54 -18.09
N SER A 97 -4.91 7.05 -17.43
CA SER A 97 -6.27 6.53 -17.57
C SER A 97 -6.75 6.55 -19.02
N ARG A 98 -6.55 7.66 -19.73
CA ARG A 98 -6.92 7.78 -21.15
C ARG A 98 -6.11 6.84 -22.05
N GLN A 99 -4.80 6.70 -21.81
CA GLN A 99 -3.95 5.78 -22.57
C GLN A 99 -4.38 4.32 -22.35
N ALA A 100 -4.59 3.93 -21.10
CA ALA A 100 -5.05 2.60 -20.75
C ALA A 100 -6.44 2.27 -21.33
N ALA A 101 -7.36 3.23 -21.29
CA ALA A 101 -8.68 3.07 -21.90
C ALA A 101 -8.62 2.94 -23.42
N ALA A 102 -7.74 3.69 -24.08
CA ALA A 102 -7.61 3.68 -25.54
C ALA A 102 -6.92 2.41 -26.07
N GLN A 103 -5.93 1.89 -25.36
CA GLN A 103 -5.12 0.75 -25.79
C GLN A 103 -5.62 -0.58 -25.26
N GLY A 104 -6.39 -0.59 -24.15
CA GLY A 104 -6.90 -1.82 -23.53
C GLY A 104 -5.79 -2.70 -22.98
N LEU A 105 -6.00 -4.02 -23.03
CA LEU A 105 -5.07 -5.02 -22.51
C LEU A 105 -3.63 -4.89 -23.03
N PRO A 106 -3.37 -4.58 -24.33
CA PRO A 106 -2.02 -4.37 -24.85
C PRO A 106 -1.21 -3.27 -24.14
N TYR A 107 -1.85 -2.30 -23.51
CA TYR A 107 -1.16 -1.30 -22.69
C TYR A 107 -0.47 -1.96 -21.48
N PHE A 108 -1.17 -2.86 -20.82
CA PHE A 108 -0.70 -3.53 -19.59
C PHE A 108 0.33 -4.60 -19.89
N GLU A 109 0.20 -5.33 -21.00
CA GLU A 109 1.17 -6.35 -21.42
C GLU A 109 2.54 -5.76 -21.80
N LYS A 110 2.57 -4.47 -22.15
CA LYS A 110 3.78 -3.75 -22.54
C LYS A 110 4.30 -2.78 -21.48
N LEU A 111 3.82 -2.87 -20.24
CA LEU A 111 4.34 -2.03 -19.17
C LEU A 111 5.85 -2.25 -19.00
N PRO A 112 6.65 -1.16 -18.99
CA PRO A 112 8.07 -1.28 -18.72
C PRO A 112 8.33 -1.77 -17.29
N ALA A 113 9.46 -2.44 -17.09
CA ALA A 113 9.90 -2.81 -15.75
C ALA A 113 10.12 -1.56 -14.88
N ASN A 114 9.88 -1.68 -13.59
CA ASN A 114 10.15 -0.62 -12.64
C ASN A 114 11.65 -0.32 -12.57
N GLN A 115 12.02 0.96 -12.40
CA GLN A 115 13.42 1.39 -12.40
C GLN A 115 14.25 0.76 -11.29
N ASP A 116 13.65 0.53 -10.13
CA ASP A 116 14.29 -0.01 -8.93
C ASP A 116 13.77 -1.41 -8.55
N GLN A 117 13.37 -2.21 -9.54
CA GLN A 117 12.75 -3.53 -9.32
C GLN A 117 13.58 -4.44 -8.42
N ALA A 118 14.92 -4.35 -8.48
CA ALA A 118 15.80 -5.16 -7.64
C ALA A 118 15.63 -4.85 -6.14
N SER A 119 15.36 -3.61 -5.78
CA SER A 119 15.13 -3.20 -4.39
C SER A 119 13.69 -3.45 -3.92
N ARG A 120 12.75 -3.50 -4.86
CA ARG A 120 11.34 -3.80 -4.59
C ARG A 120 11.05 -5.29 -4.47
N ASP A 121 11.97 -6.16 -4.93
CA ASP A 121 11.77 -7.59 -5.06
C ASP A 121 10.56 -7.86 -6.00
N TRP A 122 9.49 -8.45 -5.49
CA TRP A 122 8.27 -8.78 -6.25
C TRP A 122 7.26 -7.62 -6.33
N ARG A 123 7.40 -6.57 -5.52
CA ARG A 123 6.42 -5.47 -5.44
C ARG A 123 6.35 -4.70 -6.76
N GLY A 124 5.13 -4.40 -7.19
CA GLY A 124 4.89 -3.65 -8.42
C GLY A 124 5.21 -4.42 -9.71
N ARG A 125 5.50 -5.73 -9.60
CA ARG A 125 5.69 -6.62 -10.74
C ARG A 125 4.49 -7.52 -10.92
N TYR A 126 3.87 -7.42 -12.09
CA TYR A 126 2.68 -8.18 -12.45
C TYR A 126 2.83 -8.69 -13.87
N ASP A 127 2.49 -9.95 -14.05
CA ASP A 127 2.45 -10.64 -15.31
C ASP A 127 1.00 -11.10 -15.58
N ASP A 128 0.70 -11.62 -16.75
CA ASP A 128 -0.61 -12.22 -17.12
C ASP A 128 -1.81 -11.31 -16.86
N TRP A 129 -1.73 -10.07 -17.37
CA TRP A 129 -2.83 -9.13 -17.28
C TRP A 129 -4.07 -9.64 -18.02
N ARG A 130 -5.23 -9.44 -17.43
CA ARG A 130 -6.54 -9.86 -17.95
C ARG A 130 -7.56 -8.75 -17.81
N GLU A 131 -8.63 -8.87 -18.58
CA GLU A 131 -9.75 -7.95 -18.54
C GLU A 131 -10.84 -8.43 -17.57
N THR A 132 -11.44 -7.50 -16.82
CA THR A 132 -12.60 -7.80 -15.99
C THR A 132 -13.86 -8.08 -16.84
N PRO A 133 -14.84 -8.82 -16.34
CA PRO A 133 -15.00 -9.33 -14.96
C PRO A 133 -14.02 -10.45 -14.61
N ILE A 134 -13.63 -10.50 -13.33
CA ILE A 134 -12.81 -11.61 -12.81
C ILE A 134 -13.64 -12.90 -12.89
N ARG A 135 -13.02 -13.97 -13.39
CA ARG A 135 -13.68 -15.26 -13.63
C ARG A 135 -13.30 -16.30 -12.57
N GLY A 136 -14.08 -17.37 -12.50
CA GLY A 136 -13.92 -18.45 -11.52
C GLY A 136 -12.58 -19.19 -11.57
N ASP A 137 -11.88 -19.15 -12.71
CA ASP A 137 -10.54 -19.73 -12.88
C ASP A 137 -9.48 -18.93 -12.13
N ASP A 138 -9.71 -17.64 -11.97
CA ASP A 138 -8.77 -16.72 -11.32
C ASP A 138 -9.09 -16.50 -9.86
N TRP A 139 -10.34 -16.66 -9.49
CA TRP A 139 -10.83 -16.36 -8.16
C TRP A 139 -12.17 -17.07 -7.90
N LYS A 140 -12.40 -17.41 -6.64
CA LYS A 140 -13.69 -17.95 -6.20
C LYS A 140 -14.79 -16.92 -6.44
N VAL A 141 -15.71 -17.25 -7.36
CA VAL A 141 -16.94 -16.49 -7.61
C VAL A 141 -18.11 -17.16 -6.90
N ASP A 142 -19.11 -16.37 -6.55
CA ASP A 142 -20.38 -16.89 -6.03
C ASP A 142 -21.07 -17.77 -7.10
N PRO A 143 -21.34 -19.04 -6.83
CA PRO A 143 -21.93 -19.95 -7.82
C PRO A 143 -23.34 -19.53 -8.32
N ALA A 144 -24.07 -18.77 -7.50
CA ALA A 144 -25.44 -18.34 -7.85
C ALA A 144 -25.44 -17.09 -8.73
N THR A 145 -24.49 -16.20 -8.53
CA THR A 145 -24.43 -14.90 -9.24
C THR A 145 -23.32 -14.82 -10.27
N GLY A 146 -22.28 -15.68 -10.16
CA GLY A 146 -21.07 -15.63 -10.97
C GLY A 146 -20.18 -14.42 -10.63
N LEU A 147 -20.47 -13.70 -9.56
CA LEU A 147 -19.75 -12.48 -9.19
C LEU A 147 -18.63 -12.77 -8.20
N ALA A 148 -17.51 -12.07 -8.37
CA ALA A 148 -16.40 -12.05 -7.43
C ALA A 148 -16.73 -11.08 -6.26
N ASN A 149 -16.33 -11.47 -5.04
CA ASN A 149 -16.44 -10.60 -3.87
C ASN A 149 -15.04 -10.32 -3.29
N VAL A 150 -14.65 -9.07 -3.25
CA VAL A 150 -13.31 -8.65 -2.78
C VAL A 150 -13.09 -9.08 -1.33
N LEU A 151 -14.12 -9.03 -0.50
CA LEU A 151 -14.03 -9.44 0.89
C LEU A 151 -13.72 -10.94 1.03
N ASP A 152 -14.29 -11.79 0.19
CA ASP A 152 -14.03 -13.24 0.22
C ASP A 152 -12.58 -13.58 -0.13
N TYR A 153 -11.94 -12.76 -0.96
CA TYR A 153 -10.50 -12.87 -1.23
C TYR A 153 -9.69 -12.46 -0.01
N ILE A 154 -9.97 -11.29 0.54
CA ILE A 154 -9.25 -10.73 1.69
C ILE A 154 -9.37 -11.66 2.90
N CYS A 155 -10.54 -12.27 3.11
CA CYS A 155 -10.83 -13.16 4.22
C CYS A 155 -10.47 -14.64 3.99
N ALA A 156 -9.84 -15.00 2.88
CA ALA A 156 -9.67 -16.40 2.46
C ALA A 156 -8.93 -17.27 3.49
N TYR A 157 -8.07 -16.69 4.31
CA TYR A 157 -7.31 -17.38 5.37
C TYR A 157 -7.86 -17.15 6.79
N GLY A 158 -9.09 -16.62 6.90
CA GLY A 158 -9.75 -16.39 8.19
C GLY A 158 -9.36 -15.07 8.88
N PHE A 159 -8.48 -14.29 8.29
CA PHE A 159 -8.13 -12.95 8.74
C PHE A 159 -8.88 -11.92 7.92
N CYS A 160 -9.84 -11.25 8.54
CA CYS A 160 -10.70 -10.27 7.86
C CYS A 160 -10.44 -8.86 8.39
N ILE A 161 -10.59 -7.88 7.51
CA ILE A 161 -10.61 -6.46 7.86
C ILE A 161 -12.03 -5.91 7.66
N ASP A 162 -12.38 -4.91 8.45
CA ASP A 162 -13.68 -4.22 8.31
C ASP A 162 -13.55 -3.12 7.25
N ILE A 163 -14.20 -3.32 6.10
CA ILE A 163 -14.17 -2.37 4.98
C ILE A 163 -15.49 -1.60 4.94
N PRO A 164 -15.46 -0.25 4.90
CA PRO A 164 -16.67 0.54 4.73
C PRO A 164 -17.51 0.07 3.54
N PRO A 165 -18.85 -0.06 3.69
CA PRO A 165 -19.71 -0.64 2.67
C PRO A 165 -19.63 0.04 1.30
N ASP A 166 -19.44 1.35 1.26
CA ASP A 166 -19.25 2.13 0.03
C ASP A 166 -17.94 1.78 -0.68
N ARG A 167 -16.86 1.56 0.06
CA ARG A 167 -15.55 1.14 -0.49
C ARG A 167 -15.58 -0.30 -0.98
N LEU A 168 -16.23 -1.20 -0.24
CA LEU A 168 -16.42 -2.59 -0.68
C LEU A 168 -17.30 -2.65 -1.93
N ALA A 169 -18.40 -1.90 -1.98
CA ALA A 169 -19.25 -1.81 -3.17
C ALA A 169 -18.47 -1.26 -4.37
N GLN A 170 -17.65 -0.23 -4.19
CA GLN A 170 -16.77 0.31 -5.23
C GLN A 170 -15.78 -0.74 -5.73
N ALA A 171 -15.13 -1.48 -4.83
CA ALA A 171 -14.19 -2.54 -5.18
C ALA A 171 -14.88 -3.67 -5.97
N ASN A 172 -16.02 -4.15 -5.48
CA ASN A 172 -16.81 -5.19 -6.13
C ASN A 172 -17.32 -4.76 -7.50
N ASP A 173 -17.70 -3.50 -7.66
CA ASP A 173 -18.10 -2.94 -8.95
C ASP A 173 -16.94 -2.92 -9.96
N ILE A 174 -15.73 -2.58 -9.55
CA ILE A 174 -14.53 -2.57 -10.38
C ILE A 174 -14.18 -3.99 -10.86
N VAL A 175 -14.24 -4.99 -10.01
CA VAL A 175 -13.82 -6.37 -10.35
C VAL A 175 -14.87 -7.15 -11.16
N ASN A 176 -16.15 -6.74 -11.10
CA ASN A 176 -17.26 -7.45 -11.74
C ASN A 176 -17.77 -6.78 -13.03
N LYS A 177 -17.39 -5.54 -13.31
CA LYS A 177 -17.79 -4.86 -14.56
C LYS A 177 -16.65 -4.88 -15.59
N PRO A 178 -16.94 -4.96 -16.88
CA PRO A 178 -15.93 -4.91 -17.93
C PRO A 178 -15.25 -3.52 -17.99
N GLY A 179 -14.07 -3.47 -18.60
CA GLY A 179 -13.32 -2.24 -18.83
C GLY A 179 -12.33 -1.86 -17.74
N SER A 180 -12.06 -2.77 -16.80
CA SER A 180 -10.89 -2.72 -15.91
C SER A 180 -9.94 -3.87 -16.25
N PHE A 181 -8.69 -3.79 -15.78
CA PHE A 181 -7.64 -4.76 -16.08
C PHE A 181 -7.00 -5.21 -14.78
N TYR A 182 -6.77 -6.51 -14.63
CA TYR A 182 -6.22 -7.07 -13.40
C TYR A 182 -5.06 -8.02 -13.66
N ALA A 183 -4.20 -8.15 -12.66
CA ALA A 183 -3.17 -9.16 -12.64
C ALA A 183 -2.90 -9.64 -11.21
N ARG A 184 -2.42 -10.88 -11.10
CA ARG A 184 -2.01 -11.45 -9.82
C ARG A 184 -0.56 -11.10 -9.54
N GLY A 185 -0.28 -10.65 -8.31
CA GLY A 185 1.06 -10.55 -7.78
C GLY A 185 1.45 -11.80 -6.99
N ARG A 186 2.64 -11.80 -6.43
CA ARG A 186 3.07 -12.85 -5.48
C ARG A 186 2.14 -12.90 -4.25
N ILE A 187 1.72 -11.74 -3.78
CA ILE A 187 0.75 -11.59 -2.69
C ILE A 187 -0.29 -10.59 -3.19
N GLY A 188 -1.55 -11.02 -3.27
CA GLY A 188 -2.65 -10.15 -3.66
C GLY A 188 -2.83 -9.95 -5.17
N MET A 189 -3.70 -9.03 -5.49
CA MET A 189 -4.13 -8.71 -6.83
C MET A 189 -4.16 -7.20 -7.04
N ILE A 190 -3.75 -6.75 -8.21
CA ILE A 190 -3.93 -5.38 -8.67
C ILE A 190 -5.03 -5.30 -9.70
N VAL A 191 -5.88 -4.28 -9.63
CA VAL A 191 -6.90 -3.99 -10.64
C VAL A 191 -6.81 -2.52 -11.01
N VAL A 192 -6.69 -2.23 -12.29
CA VAL A 192 -6.64 -0.87 -12.83
C VAL A 192 -7.94 -0.58 -13.54
N SER A 193 -8.67 0.42 -13.09
CA SER A 193 -9.93 0.87 -13.68
C SER A 193 -9.78 2.24 -14.32
N PRO A 194 -9.55 2.32 -15.64
CA PRO A 194 -9.43 3.60 -16.35
C PRO A 194 -10.68 4.46 -16.20
N ALA A 195 -11.86 3.88 -16.37
CA ALA A 195 -13.13 4.63 -16.29
C ALA A 195 -13.36 5.27 -14.92
N ARG A 196 -12.84 4.69 -13.84
CA ARG A 196 -12.94 5.21 -12.47
C ARG A 196 -11.70 5.97 -12.02
N LYS A 197 -10.67 6.06 -12.88
CA LYS A 197 -9.36 6.65 -12.57
C LYS A 197 -8.77 6.12 -11.26
N ALA A 198 -8.88 4.81 -11.08
CA ALA A 198 -8.50 4.14 -9.84
C ALA A 198 -7.61 2.93 -10.10
N VAL A 199 -6.68 2.71 -9.18
CA VAL A 199 -5.97 1.43 -9.03
C VAL A 199 -6.37 0.85 -7.69
N LEU A 200 -6.81 -0.39 -7.70
CA LEU A 200 -7.17 -1.16 -6.52
C LEU A 200 -6.11 -2.24 -6.31
N TYR A 201 -5.57 -2.32 -5.11
CA TYR A 201 -4.72 -3.42 -4.67
C TYR A 201 -5.29 -4.02 -3.39
N PHE A 202 -5.46 -5.32 -3.38
CA PHE A 202 -5.93 -6.04 -2.19
C PHE A 202 -5.20 -7.36 -2.06
N TYR A 203 -5.02 -7.81 -0.82
CA TYR A 203 -4.14 -8.93 -0.50
C TYR A 203 -4.55 -9.60 0.81
N ASN A 204 -4.08 -10.84 0.95
CA ASN A 204 -4.03 -11.61 2.18
C ASN A 204 -2.75 -12.46 2.17
N GLY A 205 -2.09 -12.62 3.30
CA GLY A 205 -0.85 -13.42 3.37
C GLY A 205 -0.07 -13.22 4.65
#